data_3aca4b15f750c00df9ef4c5b7fe5e92a
#
_entry.id   3aca4b15f750c00df9ef4c5b7fe5e92a
#
_cell.length_a   1.000
_cell.length_b   1.000
_cell.length_c   1.000
_cell.angle_alpha   90.00
_cell.angle_beta   90.00
_cell.angle_gamma   90.00
#
_symmetry.space_group_name_H-M   'P 1'
#
loop_
_entity.id
_entity.type
_entity.pdbx_description
1 polymer ?
#
loop_
_entity_poly.entity_id
_entity_poly.type
_entity_poly.pdbx_seq_one_letter_code
_entity_poly.pdbx_strand_id
1 'polypeptide(L)'
;YKDAVLTFDEWINVEKNLKVHGLSGPGCLFGLNADELMDILDISEYTSYKIVQRMKTMNVFLKHIYEYEQKGIRIITKYDEEYPQILVKKMKKNAPTCLFVVGNLPVEFEGISLTGLQTVTKKEKGCIKRLVDKINNENKWLISNDCKGVDQEAFQYALHHHGHIISFLCEKMEDKAMEYKRYIRSGNLVLLS
;
A
#
# COMPACT_ATOMS: atom_id res chain seq x y z
N TYR A 1 8.42 -7.79 -22.50
CA TYR A 1 8.29 -6.99 -21.27
C TYR A 1 8.82 -7.69 -20.01
N LYS A 2 8.86 -9.04 -19.94
CA LYS A 2 9.35 -9.76 -18.75
C LYS A 2 10.84 -9.50 -18.48
N ASP A 3 11.63 -9.36 -19.53
CA ASP A 3 13.09 -9.21 -19.42
C ASP A 3 13.56 -7.83 -18.97
N ALA A 4 12.67 -6.84 -18.92
CA ALA A 4 12.96 -5.48 -18.46
C ALA A 4 12.50 -5.19 -17.03
N VAL A 5 12.15 -6.21 -16.24
CA VAL A 5 11.76 -6.04 -14.84
C VAL A 5 13.03 -6.04 -13.98
N LEU A 6 13.19 -5.02 -13.14
CA LEU A 6 14.21 -5.02 -12.10
C LEU A 6 13.87 -6.09 -11.06
N THR A 7 14.86 -6.86 -10.65
CA THR A 7 14.73 -7.69 -9.46
C THR A 7 14.66 -6.82 -8.21
N PHE A 8 14.24 -7.39 -7.09
CA PHE A 8 14.21 -6.68 -5.82
C PHE A 8 15.60 -6.13 -5.44
N ASP A 9 16.64 -6.93 -5.61
CA ASP A 9 18.01 -6.53 -5.27
C ASP A 9 18.55 -5.43 -6.20
N GLU A 10 18.26 -5.51 -7.51
CA GLU A 10 18.59 -4.44 -8.46
C GLU A 10 17.89 -3.13 -8.06
N TRP A 11 16.61 -3.20 -7.69
CA TRP A 11 15.87 -2.03 -7.24
C TRP A 11 16.44 -1.42 -5.95
N ILE A 12 16.75 -2.25 -4.96
CA ILE A 12 17.38 -1.80 -3.71
C ILE A 12 18.73 -1.13 -3.97
N ASN A 13 19.51 -1.65 -4.92
CA ASN A 13 20.78 -1.03 -5.30
C ASN A 13 20.56 0.34 -5.96
N VAL A 14 19.60 0.45 -6.89
CA VAL A 14 19.21 1.73 -7.49
C VAL A 14 18.78 2.73 -6.42
N GLU A 15 17.91 2.35 -5.48
CA GLU A 15 17.47 3.24 -4.39
C GLU A 15 18.62 3.69 -3.48
N LYS A 16 19.54 2.79 -3.17
CA LYS A 16 20.73 3.12 -2.37
C LYS A 16 21.54 4.20 -3.08
N ASN A 17 21.78 4.01 -4.38
CA ASN A 17 22.61 4.92 -5.16
C ASN A 17 21.93 6.27 -5.41
N LEU A 18 20.60 6.30 -5.62
CA LEU A 18 19.85 7.55 -5.62
C LEU A 18 20.11 8.38 -4.36
N LYS A 19 20.07 7.75 -3.19
CA LYS A 19 20.33 8.42 -1.89
C LYS A 19 21.78 8.88 -1.75
N VAL A 20 22.75 8.04 -2.15
CA VAL A 20 24.17 8.37 -2.11
C VAL A 20 24.48 9.61 -2.95
N HIS A 21 23.83 9.73 -4.11
CA HIS A 21 24.01 10.88 -5.02
C HIS A 21 23.05 12.05 -4.74
N GLY A 22 22.31 12.02 -3.61
CA GLY A 22 21.42 13.10 -3.19
C GLY A 22 20.19 13.32 -4.10
N LEU A 23 19.81 12.29 -4.86
CA LEU A 23 18.65 12.35 -5.75
C LEU A 23 17.35 12.08 -4.95
N SER A 24 16.33 12.86 -5.20
CA SER A 24 15.08 12.83 -4.43
C SER A 24 14.23 11.57 -4.66
N GLY A 25 14.44 10.88 -5.77
CA GLY A 25 13.71 9.65 -6.09
C GLY A 25 13.82 9.25 -7.56
N PRO A 26 13.10 8.19 -7.97
CA PRO A 26 13.17 7.65 -9.33
C PRO A 26 12.79 8.63 -10.43
N GLY A 27 12.00 9.66 -10.11
CA GLY A 27 11.64 10.72 -11.06
C GLY A 27 12.85 11.44 -11.65
N CYS A 28 13.96 11.51 -10.91
CA CYS A 28 15.21 12.12 -11.38
C CYS A 28 15.87 11.34 -12.53
N LEU A 29 15.48 10.10 -12.75
CA LEU A 29 16.04 9.23 -13.81
C LEU A 29 15.35 9.46 -15.15
N PHE A 30 14.30 10.26 -15.18
CA PHE A 30 13.49 10.45 -16.38
C PHE A 30 14.27 11.18 -17.47
N GLY A 31 14.29 10.61 -18.67
CA GLY A 31 14.98 11.19 -19.81
C GLY A 31 16.47 10.84 -19.93
N LEU A 32 17.04 10.17 -18.92
CA LEU A 32 18.43 9.72 -18.97
C LEU A 32 18.56 8.49 -19.89
N ASN A 33 19.68 8.44 -20.62
CA ASN A 33 20.07 7.27 -21.39
C ASN A 33 20.85 6.24 -20.54
N ALA A 34 21.23 5.11 -21.13
CA ALA A 34 21.87 4.02 -20.39
C ALA A 34 23.25 4.42 -19.83
N ASP A 35 24.05 5.17 -20.60
CA ASP A 35 25.38 5.59 -20.19
C ASP A 35 25.31 6.59 -19.02
N GLU A 36 24.41 7.57 -19.12
CA GLU A 36 24.14 8.53 -18.04
C GLU A 36 23.66 7.85 -16.76
N LEU A 37 22.82 6.81 -16.87
CA LEU A 37 22.35 6.05 -15.71
C LEU A 37 23.50 5.24 -15.06
N MET A 38 24.40 4.66 -15.84
CA MET A 38 25.58 3.97 -15.32
C MET A 38 26.49 4.93 -14.57
N ASP A 39 26.77 6.07 -15.16
CA ASP A 39 27.67 7.09 -14.59
C ASP A 39 27.09 7.70 -13.29
N ILE A 40 25.77 8.01 -13.27
CA ILE A 40 25.13 8.66 -12.13
C ILE A 40 24.88 7.68 -10.98
N LEU A 41 24.48 6.45 -11.29
CA LEU A 41 24.02 5.50 -10.27
C LEU A 41 25.03 4.40 -9.95
N ASP A 42 26.17 4.33 -10.61
CA ASP A 42 27.14 3.24 -10.46
C ASP A 42 26.46 1.85 -10.54
N ILE A 43 25.65 1.67 -11.57
CA ILE A 43 24.91 0.42 -11.85
C ILE A 43 25.41 -0.28 -13.10
N SER A 44 25.11 -1.57 -13.23
CA SER A 44 25.51 -2.34 -14.40
C SER A 44 24.79 -1.87 -15.67
N GLU A 45 25.43 -2.05 -16.83
CA GLU A 45 24.82 -1.83 -18.15
C GLU A 45 23.48 -2.54 -18.30
N TYR A 46 23.36 -3.77 -17.80
CA TYR A 46 22.14 -4.55 -17.87
C TYR A 46 21.02 -3.93 -17.03
N THR A 47 21.32 -3.41 -15.84
CA THR A 47 20.34 -2.71 -14.99
C THR A 47 19.90 -1.40 -15.63
N SER A 48 20.84 -0.61 -16.17
CA SER A 48 20.52 0.65 -16.86
C SER A 48 19.65 0.42 -18.09
N TYR A 49 19.95 -0.60 -18.89
CA TYR A 49 19.13 -1.02 -20.02
C TYR A 49 17.69 -1.34 -19.60
N LYS A 50 17.50 -2.10 -18.51
CA LYS A 50 16.15 -2.40 -17.99
C LYS A 50 15.38 -1.14 -17.63
N ILE A 51 16.03 -0.18 -16.97
CA ILE A 51 15.42 1.12 -16.60
C ILE A 51 14.97 1.86 -17.86
N VAL A 52 15.87 2.01 -18.84
CA VAL A 52 15.54 2.71 -20.11
C VAL A 52 14.38 2.03 -20.84
N GLN A 53 14.37 0.70 -20.91
CA GLN A 53 13.26 -0.03 -21.56
C GLN A 53 11.91 0.18 -20.84
N ARG A 54 11.94 0.26 -19.51
CA ARG A 54 10.73 0.59 -18.73
C ARG A 54 10.25 2.01 -18.99
N MET A 55 11.13 2.98 -19.07
CA MET A 55 10.77 4.37 -19.39
C MET A 55 10.11 4.47 -20.78
N LYS A 56 10.58 3.74 -21.77
CA LYS A 56 9.96 3.69 -23.12
C LYS A 56 8.51 3.18 -23.11
N THR A 57 8.14 2.36 -22.13
CA THR A 57 6.79 1.80 -22.01
C THR A 57 5.88 2.59 -21.06
N MET A 58 6.33 3.74 -20.58
CA MET A 58 5.61 4.54 -19.58
C MET A 58 4.18 4.90 -19.99
N ASN A 59 3.95 5.24 -21.26
CA ASN A 59 2.60 5.61 -21.72
C ASN A 59 1.56 4.53 -21.47
N VAL A 60 1.95 3.23 -21.48
CA VAL A 60 1.06 2.12 -21.15
C VAL A 60 0.70 2.15 -19.66
N PHE A 61 1.69 2.39 -18.80
CA PHE A 61 1.47 2.49 -17.36
C PHE A 61 0.63 3.71 -16.99
N LEU A 62 0.89 4.86 -17.60
CA LEU A 62 0.10 6.07 -17.38
C LEU A 62 -1.38 5.87 -17.71
N LYS A 63 -1.68 5.12 -18.79
CA LYS A 63 -3.06 4.76 -19.11
C LYS A 63 -3.71 3.94 -18.01
N HIS A 64 -3.03 2.92 -17.49
CA HIS A 64 -3.55 2.10 -16.39
C HIS A 64 -3.70 2.90 -15.10
N ILE A 65 -2.74 3.77 -14.76
CA ILE A 65 -2.85 4.68 -13.60
C ILE A 65 -4.12 5.53 -13.73
N TYR A 66 -4.34 6.14 -14.88
CA TYR A 66 -5.55 6.94 -15.15
C TYR A 66 -6.83 6.10 -15.01
N GLU A 67 -6.85 4.86 -15.52
CA GLU A 67 -7.99 3.95 -15.38
C GLU A 67 -8.28 3.61 -13.91
N TYR A 68 -7.26 3.45 -13.06
CA TYR A 68 -7.42 3.26 -11.62
C TYR A 68 -7.95 4.51 -10.93
N GLU A 69 -7.43 5.68 -11.26
CA GLU A 69 -7.90 6.97 -10.72
C GLU A 69 -9.38 7.21 -11.04
N GLN A 70 -9.82 6.90 -12.26
CA GLN A 70 -11.25 6.97 -12.65
C GLN A 70 -12.15 6.05 -11.80
N LYS A 71 -11.60 4.98 -11.26
CA LYS A 71 -12.28 4.07 -10.33
C LYS A 71 -12.14 4.50 -8.86
N GLY A 72 -11.49 5.64 -8.60
CA GLY A 72 -11.21 6.14 -7.25
C GLY A 72 -10.11 5.39 -6.51
N ILE A 73 -9.26 4.65 -7.25
CA ILE A 73 -8.09 3.96 -6.71
C ILE A 73 -6.87 4.84 -6.95
N ARG A 74 -6.23 5.30 -5.88
CA ARG A 74 -4.98 6.07 -5.94
C ARG A 74 -3.79 5.14 -5.81
N ILE A 75 -2.71 5.46 -6.49
CA ILE A 75 -1.42 4.78 -6.33
C ILE A 75 -0.50 5.73 -5.57
N ILE A 76 -0.09 5.32 -4.38
CA ILE A 76 0.79 6.09 -3.50
C ILE A 76 2.12 5.36 -3.42
N THR A 77 3.21 6.04 -3.68
CA THR A 77 4.56 5.49 -3.61
C THR A 77 5.28 5.93 -2.33
N LYS A 78 6.31 5.23 -1.94
CA LYS A 78 7.10 5.62 -0.74
C LYS A 78 7.86 6.95 -0.87
N TYR A 79 7.78 7.59 -2.03
CA TYR A 79 8.33 8.94 -2.29
C TYR A 79 7.28 10.04 -2.13
N ASP A 80 6.00 9.66 -1.97
CA ASP A 80 4.91 10.61 -1.79
C ASP A 80 4.73 10.95 -0.31
N GLU A 81 4.37 12.20 -0.02
CA GLU A 81 4.16 12.69 1.35
C GLU A 81 3.02 11.94 2.06
N GLU A 82 2.05 11.45 1.30
CA GLU A 82 0.91 10.67 1.81
C GLU A 82 1.28 9.23 2.21
N TYR A 83 2.50 8.76 1.91
CA TYR A 83 2.89 7.39 2.22
C TYR A 83 3.07 7.20 3.73
N PRO A 84 2.42 6.17 4.35
CA PRO A 84 2.49 5.95 5.78
C PRO A 84 3.91 5.67 6.27
N GLN A 85 4.50 6.61 7.00
CA GLN A 85 5.87 6.51 7.50
C GLN A 85 6.06 5.33 8.46
N ILE A 86 4.99 4.86 9.08
CA ILE A 86 5.02 3.67 9.93
C ILE A 86 5.47 2.42 9.16
N LEU A 87 5.09 2.29 7.88
CA LEU A 87 5.53 1.16 7.04
C LEU A 87 7.03 1.23 6.78
N VAL A 88 7.57 2.41 6.48
CA VAL A 88 9.01 2.59 6.28
C VAL A 88 9.77 2.29 7.56
N LYS A 89 9.32 2.81 8.70
CA LYS A 89 9.95 2.59 10.02
C LYS A 89 9.97 1.11 10.43
N LYS A 90 8.86 0.39 10.21
CA LYS A 90 8.71 -1.01 10.65
C LYS A 90 9.30 -2.01 9.67
N MET A 91 9.06 -1.83 8.37
CA MET A 91 9.47 -2.79 7.33
C MET A 91 10.82 -2.45 6.69
N LYS A 92 11.32 -1.23 6.90
CA LYS A 92 12.61 -0.76 6.35
C LYS A 92 12.68 -0.99 4.83
N LYS A 93 13.71 -1.74 4.36
CA LYS A 93 13.89 -2.08 2.95
C LYS A 93 12.75 -2.91 2.35
N ASN A 94 11.98 -3.61 3.19
CA ASN A 94 10.86 -4.45 2.75
C ASN A 94 9.54 -3.69 2.67
N ALA A 95 9.53 -2.37 2.95
CA ALA A 95 8.33 -1.56 2.76
C ALA A 95 7.90 -1.60 1.28
N PRO A 96 6.61 -1.79 0.99
CA PRO A 96 6.11 -1.77 -0.40
C PRO A 96 6.54 -0.49 -1.11
N THR A 97 6.97 -0.61 -2.37
CA THR A 97 7.36 0.58 -3.17
C THR A 97 6.15 1.42 -3.55
N CYS A 98 4.98 0.81 -3.67
CA CYS A 98 3.71 1.50 -3.92
C CYS A 98 2.57 0.78 -3.20
N LEU A 99 1.51 1.52 -2.96
CA LEU A 99 0.25 1.07 -2.38
C LEU A 99 -0.89 1.50 -3.30
N PHE A 100 -1.81 0.59 -3.58
CA PHE A 100 -3.10 0.93 -4.16
C PHE A 100 -4.05 1.27 -3.02
N VAL A 101 -4.70 2.43 -3.07
CA VAL A 101 -5.46 2.98 -1.96
C VAL A 101 -6.83 3.45 -2.42
N VAL A 102 -7.87 3.03 -1.70
CA VAL A 102 -9.21 3.62 -1.82
C VAL A 102 -9.62 4.15 -0.45
N GLY A 103 -10.01 5.41 -0.40
CA GLY A 103 -10.30 6.14 0.84
C GLY A 103 -9.17 7.05 1.30
N ASN A 104 -9.33 7.66 2.47
CA ASN A 104 -8.37 8.62 3.03
C ASN A 104 -7.42 7.90 3.97
N LEU A 105 -6.27 7.48 3.44
CA LEU A 105 -5.23 6.83 4.24
C LEU A 105 -4.54 7.88 5.13
N PRO A 106 -4.53 7.70 6.47
CA PRO A 106 -3.80 8.60 7.35
C PRO A 106 -2.28 8.39 7.22
N VAL A 107 -1.54 9.48 7.24
CA VAL A 107 -0.06 9.44 7.18
C VAL A 107 0.52 8.85 8.47
N GLU A 108 -0.12 9.17 9.60
CA GLU A 108 0.22 8.64 10.91
C GLU A 108 -1.02 8.02 11.56
N PHE A 109 -0.87 6.82 12.10
CA PHE A 109 -1.92 6.13 12.82
C PHE A 109 -1.36 5.06 13.76
N GLU A 110 -2.11 4.76 14.81
CA GLU A 110 -1.90 3.57 15.62
C GLU A 110 -2.89 2.49 15.19
N GLY A 111 -2.37 1.34 14.76
CA GLY A 111 -3.18 0.23 14.27
C GLY A 111 -3.10 -0.99 15.18
N ILE A 112 -4.24 -1.63 15.40
CA ILE A 112 -4.37 -2.88 16.14
C ILE A 112 -5.06 -3.90 15.25
N SER A 113 -4.49 -5.09 15.12
CA SER A 113 -5.16 -6.21 14.44
C SER A 113 -5.63 -7.25 15.46
N LEU A 114 -6.81 -7.84 15.21
CA LEU A 114 -7.34 -8.94 15.99
C LEU A 114 -7.25 -10.21 15.15
N THR A 115 -6.54 -11.20 15.67
CA THR A 115 -6.35 -12.48 14.98
C THR A 115 -6.77 -13.63 15.90
N GLY A 116 -7.16 -14.74 15.31
CA GLY A 116 -7.59 -15.91 16.06
C GLY A 116 -8.17 -17.01 15.17
N LEU A 117 -9.02 -17.84 15.74
CA LEU A 117 -9.60 -18.99 15.05
C LEU A 117 -10.58 -18.56 13.94
N GLN A 118 -10.69 -19.39 12.92
CA GLN A 118 -11.66 -19.19 11.82
C GLN A 118 -13.12 -19.41 12.27
N THR A 119 -13.33 -20.20 13.34
CA THR A 119 -14.65 -20.42 13.91
C THR A 119 -14.77 -19.66 15.22
N VAL A 120 -15.77 -18.82 15.35
CA VAL A 120 -15.97 -17.93 16.50
C VAL A 120 -17.26 -18.31 17.23
N THR A 121 -17.16 -18.61 18.51
CA THR A 121 -18.30 -18.92 19.38
C THR A 121 -19.03 -17.64 19.80
N LYS A 122 -20.27 -17.78 20.28
CA LYS A 122 -21.09 -16.65 20.78
C LYS A 122 -20.39 -15.87 21.90
N LYS A 123 -19.65 -16.57 22.78
CA LYS A 123 -18.88 -15.95 23.89
C LYS A 123 -17.71 -15.11 23.33
N GLU A 124 -16.99 -15.66 22.37
CA GLU A 124 -15.86 -14.97 21.73
C GLU A 124 -16.31 -13.74 20.94
N LYS A 125 -17.46 -13.80 20.25
CA LYS A 125 -18.04 -12.62 19.61
C LYS A 125 -18.26 -11.48 20.62
N GLY A 126 -18.71 -11.79 21.84
CA GLY A 126 -18.84 -10.79 22.90
C GLY A 126 -17.52 -10.18 23.34
N CYS A 127 -16.43 -10.99 23.33
CA CYS A 127 -15.09 -10.46 23.63
C CYS A 127 -14.56 -9.58 22.50
N ILE A 128 -14.71 -10.02 21.24
CA ILE A 128 -14.32 -9.26 20.04
C ILE A 128 -14.97 -7.87 20.05
N LYS A 129 -16.28 -7.80 20.29
CA LYS A 129 -17.02 -6.53 20.35
C LYS A 129 -16.40 -5.57 21.36
N ARG A 130 -16.15 -6.03 22.60
CA ARG A 130 -15.52 -5.20 23.65
C ARG A 130 -14.12 -4.72 23.26
N LEU A 131 -13.34 -5.56 22.56
CA LEU A 131 -12.01 -5.18 22.09
C LEU A 131 -12.10 -4.12 21.00
N VAL A 132 -13.03 -4.26 20.05
CA VAL A 132 -13.26 -3.26 19.00
C VAL A 132 -13.77 -1.94 19.59
N ASP A 133 -14.70 -2.00 20.56
CA ASP A 133 -15.14 -0.79 21.28
C ASP A 133 -13.98 -0.08 21.97
N LYS A 134 -13.06 -0.84 22.56
CA LYS A 134 -11.85 -0.27 23.18
C LYS A 134 -10.95 0.39 22.12
N ILE A 135 -10.71 -0.27 20.99
CA ILE A 135 -9.93 0.29 19.87
C ILE A 135 -10.54 1.62 19.41
N ASN A 136 -11.86 1.65 19.22
CA ASN A 136 -12.57 2.85 18.80
C ASN A 136 -12.48 3.99 19.84
N ASN A 137 -12.67 3.68 21.12
CA ASN A 137 -12.59 4.65 22.21
C ASN A 137 -11.18 5.25 22.39
N GLU A 138 -10.14 4.49 22.00
CA GLU A 138 -8.75 4.95 22.00
C GLU A 138 -8.37 5.68 20.68
N ASN A 139 -9.32 5.93 19.77
CA ASN A 139 -9.08 6.50 18.43
C ASN A 139 -8.02 5.77 17.62
N LYS A 140 -7.95 4.44 17.77
CA LYS A 140 -7.03 3.60 17.02
C LYS A 140 -7.71 2.98 15.81
N TRP A 141 -6.92 2.58 14.84
CA TRP A 141 -7.39 1.92 13.62
C TRP A 141 -7.40 0.40 13.79
N LEU A 142 -8.50 -0.24 13.40
CA LEU A 142 -8.51 -1.69 13.24
C LEU A 142 -7.81 -2.05 11.94
N ILE A 143 -6.78 -2.88 12.01
CA ILE A 143 -6.11 -3.42 10.85
C ILE A 143 -6.67 -4.81 10.55
N SER A 144 -7.21 -5.02 9.36
CA SER A 144 -7.92 -6.23 8.97
C SER A 144 -7.49 -6.69 7.57
N ASN A 145 -7.58 -7.99 7.33
CA ASN A 145 -7.45 -8.60 6.01
C ASN A 145 -8.78 -9.19 5.54
N ASP A 146 -9.88 -8.92 6.25
CA ASP A 146 -11.21 -9.51 6.04
C ASP A 146 -11.17 -11.07 6.01
N CYS A 147 -10.24 -11.65 6.77
CA CYS A 147 -10.09 -13.10 6.87
C CYS A 147 -11.16 -13.71 7.77
N LYS A 148 -11.69 -14.87 7.37
CA LYS A 148 -12.72 -15.60 8.16
C LYS A 148 -12.34 -15.77 9.63
N GLY A 149 -13.33 -15.64 10.51
CA GLY A 149 -13.20 -15.84 11.94
C GLY A 149 -13.11 -14.55 12.74
N VAL A 150 -12.15 -14.47 13.65
CA VAL A 150 -11.99 -13.34 14.58
C VAL A 150 -11.82 -12.02 13.83
N ASP A 151 -10.99 -11.99 12.79
CA ASP A 151 -10.72 -10.80 11.99
C ASP A 151 -11.99 -10.29 11.31
N GLN A 152 -12.72 -11.16 10.62
CA GLN A 152 -13.96 -10.80 9.92
C GLN A 152 -15.07 -10.34 10.90
N GLU A 153 -15.22 -10.98 12.06
CA GLU A 153 -16.18 -10.54 13.09
C GLU A 153 -15.81 -9.15 13.63
N ALA A 154 -14.52 -8.89 13.83
CA ALA A 154 -14.03 -7.58 14.27
C ALA A 154 -14.28 -6.51 13.19
N PHE A 155 -13.94 -6.81 11.94
CA PHE A 155 -14.15 -5.94 10.79
C PHE A 155 -15.63 -5.56 10.64
N GLN A 156 -16.54 -6.53 10.60
CA GLN A 156 -17.97 -6.30 10.46
C GLN A 156 -18.52 -5.50 11.63
N TYR A 157 -18.10 -5.81 12.86
CA TYR A 157 -18.55 -5.05 14.02
C TYR A 157 -18.06 -3.59 13.97
N ALA A 158 -16.79 -3.36 13.65
CA ALA A 158 -16.24 -2.02 13.53
C ALA A 158 -16.93 -1.19 12.45
N LEU A 159 -17.25 -1.78 11.27
CA LEU A 159 -17.99 -1.11 10.20
C LEU A 159 -19.34 -0.57 10.69
N HIS A 160 -20.08 -1.37 11.47
CA HIS A 160 -21.41 -0.99 11.95
C HIS A 160 -21.40 -0.02 13.14
N HIS A 161 -20.23 0.13 13.81
CA HIS A 161 -20.08 0.97 15.00
C HIS A 161 -19.13 2.15 14.76
N HIS A 162 -19.02 2.59 13.50
CA HIS A 162 -18.24 3.76 13.09
C HIS A 162 -16.75 3.71 13.48
N GLY A 163 -16.19 2.50 13.60
CA GLY A 163 -14.75 2.31 13.83
C GLY A 163 -13.94 2.70 12.61
N HIS A 164 -12.69 3.10 12.82
CA HIS A 164 -11.74 3.36 11.77
C HIS A 164 -11.02 2.07 11.38
N ILE A 165 -11.04 1.71 10.10
CA ILE A 165 -10.52 0.44 9.60
C ILE A 165 -9.58 0.68 8.42
N ILE A 166 -8.41 0.03 8.45
CA ILE A 166 -7.55 -0.17 7.28
C ILE A 166 -7.62 -1.64 6.92
N SER A 167 -8.14 -1.94 5.74
CA SER A 167 -8.27 -3.32 5.25
C SER A 167 -7.29 -3.60 4.12
N PHE A 168 -6.43 -4.60 4.33
CA PHE A 168 -5.54 -5.12 3.30
C PHE A 168 -6.26 -6.18 2.48
N LEU A 169 -6.36 -5.97 1.18
CA LEU A 169 -7.12 -6.82 0.28
C LEU A 169 -6.24 -7.84 -0.44
N CYS A 170 -6.70 -9.08 -0.49
CA CYS A 170 -6.19 -10.12 -1.37
C CYS A 170 -7.08 -10.32 -2.62
N GLU A 171 -8.19 -9.59 -2.70
CA GLU A 171 -9.19 -9.66 -3.77
C GLU A 171 -9.12 -8.41 -4.66
N LYS A 172 -9.99 -8.38 -5.70
CA LYS A 172 -10.08 -7.21 -6.58
C LYS A 172 -10.60 -6.00 -5.81
N MET A 173 -9.79 -4.95 -5.79
CA MET A 173 -10.07 -3.73 -5.05
C MET A 173 -11.33 -3.02 -5.54
N GLU A 174 -11.60 -3.05 -6.84
CA GLU A 174 -12.77 -2.41 -7.45
C GLU A 174 -14.08 -2.97 -6.89
N ASP A 175 -14.17 -4.29 -6.76
CA ASP A 175 -15.38 -4.96 -6.26
C ASP A 175 -15.64 -4.58 -4.80
N LYS A 176 -14.60 -4.60 -3.97
CA LYS A 176 -14.66 -4.20 -2.56
C LYS A 176 -14.91 -2.70 -2.37
N ALA A 177 -14.37 -1.86 -3.23
CA ALA A 177 -14.63 -0.42 -3.20
C ALA A 177 -16.11 -0.10 -3.49
N MET A 178 -16.74 -0.86 -4.39
CA MET A 178 -18.19 -0.74 -4.64
C MET A 178 -19.02 -1.25 -3.46
N GLU A 179 -18.69 -2.43 -2.92
CA GLU A 179 -19.35 -3.04 -1.77
C GLU A 179 -19.37 -2.11 -0.55
N TYR A 180 -18.22 -1.51 -0.23
CA TYR A 180 -18.02 -0.71 0.97
C TYR A 180 -18.06 0.81 0.75
N LYS A 181 -18.58 1.27 -0.39
CA LYS A 181 -18.58 2.68 -0.81
C LYS A 181 -19.07 3.66 0.26
N ARG A 182 -20.10 3.27 1.04
CA ARG A 182 -20.66 4.11 2.12
C ARG A 182 -19.62 4.37 3.21
N TYR A 183 -18.92 3.33 3.66
CA TYR A 183 -17.94 3.40 4.75
C TYR A 183 -16.65 4.10 4.33
N ILE A 184 -16.25 3.94 3.07
CA ILE A 184 -15.13 4.66 2.48
C ILE A 184 -15.44 6.17 2.42
N ARG A 185 -16.63 6.54 1.97
CA ARG A 185 -17.06 7.95 1.87
C ARG A 185 -17.22 8.62 3.24
N SER A 186 -17.58 7.89 4.28
CA SER A 186 -17.63 8.42 5.65
C SER A 186 -16.25 8.59 6.30
N GLY A 187 -15.19 8.14 5.65
CA GLY A 187 -13.82 8.18 6.19
C GLY A 187 -13.51 7.07 7.21
N ASN A 188 -14.44 6.11 7.39
CA ASN A 188 -14.27 5.03 8.37
C ASN A 188 -13.51 3.83 7.83
N LEU A 189 -13.40 3.68 6.51
CA LEU A 189 -12.73 2.55 5.88
C LEU A 189 -11.75 3.02 4.82
N VAL A 190 -10.55 2.47 4.88
CA VAL A 190 -9.52 2.55 3.85
C VAL A 190 -9.21 1.15 3.35
N LEU A 191 -9.18 0.96 2.05
CA LEU A 191 -8.76 -0.28 1.41
C LEU A 191 -7.34 -0.11 0.88
N LEU A 192 -6.48 -1.11 1.12
CA LEU A 192 -5.10 -1.18 0.67
C LEU A 192 -4.82 -2.49 -0.08
N SER A 193 -3.96 -2.43 -1.11
CA SER A 193 -3.38 -3.59 -1.77
C SER A 193 -1.95 -3.30 -2.23
#